data_15a7b77093e94a86569242a48ac2dd8d
#
_entry.id   15a7b77093e94a86569242a48ac2dd8d
#
_cell.length_a   1.000
_cell.length_b   1.000
_cell.length_c   1.000
_cell.angle_alpha   90.00
_cell.angle_beta   90.00
_cell.angle_gamma   90.00
#
_symmetry.space_group_name_H-M   'P 1'
#
loop_
_entity.id
_entity.type
_entity.pdbx_description
1 polymer ?
#
loop_
_entity_poly.entity_id
_entity_poly.type
_entity_poly.pdbx_seq_one_letter_code
_entity_poly.pdbx_strand_id
1 'polypeptide(L)'
;MQTKKINLLEKRTFSDELTVTFQFIKQEFKSLIKAFSAIVLPLIFVELFLQSFLLRDILGGAARNAFADGGSGWTTMLVNYLLAIFVFAWLQLFVLSYLRLYTDKYLQQEEIKISFLELLKVMGRNSGLFFVLGIVYLFYVVMGCVIFILPGIYISVIFIFSSCFLIIRDRKLFSAFASSADLCRGQWWNTFGYILLCSLIVSMLGYVFNLPYLGIFLEAYLTGNQPGLFELTLVNSVGTIGRYLMNIVFIVGIGVRFFSRLERKEHRTLLDKIGQIGTEERTESGEDGV
;
A
#
# COMPACT_ATOMS: atom_id res chain seq x y z
N MET A 1 24.72 0.08 -20.87
CA MET A 1 23.89 1.28 -20.67
C MET A 1 23.44 1.32 -19.21
N GLN A 2 23.99 2.22 -18.41
CA GLN A 2 23.47 2.45 -17.05
C GLN A 2 22.12 3.14 -17.21
N THR A 3 21.03 2.44 -16.91
CA THR A 3 19.71 3.03 -16.86
C THR A 3 19.70 4.14 -15.80
N LYS A 4 19.43 5.37 -16.23
CA LYS A 4 19.34 6.54 -15.33
C LYS A 4 18.37 6.22 -14.21
N LYS A 5 18.86 6.26 -12.97
CA LYS A 5 18.05 5.96 -11.78
C LYS A 5 16.91 6.98 -11.62
N ILE A 6 15.74 6.52 -11.24
CA ILE A 6 14.54 7.37 -11.14
C ILE A 6 14.62 8.19 -9.86
N ASN A 7 14.56 9.51 -10.00
CA ASN A 7 14.42 10.41 -8.87
C ASN A 7 12.97 10.37 -8.37
N LEU A 8 12.70 9.86 -7.17
CA LEU A 8 11.36 9.85 -6.59
C LEU A 8 10.97 11.22 -6.00
N LEU A 9 11.94 12.03 -5.61
CA LEU A 9 11.77 13.37 -5.00
C LEU A 9 11.65 14.43 -6.08
N GLU A 10 10.53 14.45 -6.80
CA GLU A 10 10.28 15.39 -7.88
C GLU A 10 8.79 15.72 -7.98
N LYS A 11 8.47 16.98 -8.28
CA LYS A 11 7.09 17.39 -8.56
C LYS A 11 6.62 16.78 -9.87
N ARG A 12 5.50 16.08 -9.85
CA ARG A 12 4.95 15.41 -11.02
C ARG A 12 3.50 15.75 -11.24
N THR A 13 3.07 15.68 -12.50
CA THR A 13 1.65 15.69 -12.85
C THR A 13 1.02 14.35 -12.48
N PHE A 14 -0.29 14.29 -12.46
CA PHE A 14 -1.05 13.05 -12.17
C PHE A 14 -0.65 11.89 -13.11
N SER A 15 -0.50 12.17 -14.39
CA SER A 15 -0.11 11.17 -15.41
C SER A 15 1.34 10.71 -15.23
N ASP A 16 2.24 11.64 -14.90
CA ASP A 16 3.65 11.31 -14.67
C ASP A 16 3.85 10.44 -13.43
N GLU A 17 3.05 10.65 -12.39
CA GLU A 17 3.08 9.81 -11.18
C GLU A 17 2.79 8.35 -11.50
N LEU A 18 1.78 8.07 -12.35
CA LEU A 18 1.46 6.72 -12.82
C LEU A 18 2.58 6.15 -13.68
N THR A 19 3.06 6.92 -14.66
CA THR A 19 4.14 6.50 -15.55
C THR A 19 5.41 6.13 -14.77
N VAL A 20 5.80 6.98 -13.81
CA VAL A 20 6.97 6.76 -12.95
C VAL A 20 6.77 5.53 -12.05
N THR A 21 5.55 5.27 -11.56
CA THR A 21 5.24 4.06 -10.80
C THR A 21 5.59 2.80 -11.58
N PHE A 22 5.12 2.70 -12.83
CA PHE A 22 5.43 1.54 -13.67
C PHE A 22 6.90 1.48 -14.09
N GLN A 23 7.52 2.62 -14.39
CA GLN A 23 8.95 2.69 -14.71
C GLN A 23 9.82 2.23 -13.52
N PHE A 24 9.50 2.67 -12.30
CA PHE A 24 10.19 2.27 -11.10
C PHE A 24 10.09 0.75 -10.86
N ILE A 25 8.88 0.20 -10.97
CA ILE A 25 8.68 -1.24 -10.84
C ILE A 25 9.46 -2.01 -11.89
N LYS A 26 9.43 -1.55 -13.15
CA LYS A 26 10.21 -2.18 -14.24
C LYS A 26 11.71 -2.14 -13.97
N GLN A 27 12.21 -1.00 -13.48
CA GLN A 27 13.65 -0.82 -13.16
C GLN A 27 14.09 -1.71 -12.01
N GLU A 28 13.33 -1.72 -10.92
CA GLU A 28 13.65 -2.43 -9.67
C GLU A 28 13.04 -3.83 -9.60
N PHE A 29 12.41 -4.32 -10.66
CA PHE A 29 11.63 -5.56 -10.69
C PHE A 29 12.39 -6.75 -10.10
N LYS A 30 13.62 -6.98 -10.58
CA LYS A 30 14.43 -8.13 -10.12
C LYS A 30 14.78 -8.06 -8.62
N SER A 31 15.10 -6.87 -8.13
CA SER A 31 15.43 -6.63 -6.72
C SER A 31 14.19 -6.75 -5.84
N LEU A 32 13.07 -6.16 -6.25
CA LEU A 32 11.78 -6.23 -5.57
C LEU A 32 11.26 -7.67 -5.48
N ILE A 33 11.25 -8.41 -6.60
CA ILE A 33 10.76 -9.80 -6.62
C ILE A 33 11.64 -10.70 -5.75
N LYS A 34 12.97 -10.55 -5.81
CA LYS A 34 13.88 -11.33 -4.97
C LYS A 34 13.61 -11.08 -3.48
N ALA A 35 13.46 -9.83 -3.08
CA ALA A 35 13.17 -9.46 -1.69
C ALA A 35 11.75 -9.88 -1.26
N PHE A 36 10.76 -9.71 -2.14
CA PHE A 36 9.38 -10.17 -1.93
C PHE A 36 9.32 -11.69 -1.70
N SER A 37 10.01 -12.46 -2.55
CA SER A 37 10.03 -13.92 -2.44
C SER A 37 10.66 -14.39 -1.11
N ALA A 38 11.63 -13.65 -0.59
CA ALA A 38 12.28 -14.02 0.66
C ALA A 38 11.50 -13.59 1.91
N ILE A 39 10.77 -12.47 1.86
CA ILE A 39 10.16 -11.85 3.07
C ILE A 39 8.65 -12.07 3.12
N VAL A 40 7.94 -11.85 2.01
CA VAL A 40 6.47 -11.82 1.97
C VAL A 40 5.89 -13.15 1.53
N LEU A 41 6.51 -13.82 0.55
CA LEU A 41 6.01 -15.06 0.00
C LEU A 41 5.83 -16.19 1.06
N PRO A 42 6.73 -16.37 2.05
CA PRO A 42 6.51 -17.36 3.11
C PRO A 42 5.22 -17.08 3.92
N LEU A 43 4.90 -15.82 4.18
CA LEU A 43 3.67 -15.46 4.88
C LEU A 43 2.42 -15.74 4.03
N ILE A 44 2.52 -15.50 2.72
CA ILE A 44 1.45 -15.86 1.78
C ILE A 44 1.24 -17.38 1.76
N PHE A 45 2.29 -18.19 1.81
CA PHE A 45 2.14 -19.65 1.92
C PHE A 45 1.45 -20.08 3.21
N VAL A 46 1.73 -19.44 4.35
CA VAL A 46 1.00 -19.69 5.60
C VAL A 46 -0.48 -19.32 5.45
N GLU A 47 -0.78 -18.17 4.83
CA GLU A 47 -2.15 -17.76 4.54
C GLU A 47 -2.86 -18.78 3.64
N LEU A 48 -2.24 -19.20 2.54
CA LEU A 48 -2.79 -20.18 1.62
C LEU A 48 -3.02 -21.54 2.27
N PHE A 49 -2.10 -21.97 3.12
CA PHE A 49 -2.25 -23.19 3.88
C PHE A 49 -3.48 -23.13 4.78
N LEU A 50 -3.66 -22.04 5.52
CA LEU A 50 -4.85 -21.84 6.37
C LEU A 50 -6.13 -21.70 5.56
N GLN A 51 -6.10 -21.03 4.41
CA GLN A 51 -7.25 -20.95 3.49
C GLN A 51 -7.67 -22.33 2.95
N SER A 52 -6.72 -23.26 2.77
CA SER A 52 -7.05 -24.61 2.28
C SER A 52 -7.93 -25.41 3.25
N PHE A 53 -7.79 -25.19 4.55
CA PHE A 53 -8.70 -25.78 5.56
C PHE A 53 -10.10 -25.20 5.44
N LEU A 54 -10.23 -23.88 5.26
CA LEU A 54 -11.53 -23.24 5.05
C LEU A 54 -12.25 -23.80 3.80
N LEU A 55 -11.53 -23.94 2.69
CA LEU A 55 -12.06 -24.51 1.46
C LEU A 55 -12.56 -25.93 1.68
N ARG A 56 -11.82 -26.74 2.40
CA ARG A 56 -12.21 -28.12 2.75
C ARG A 56 -13.50 -28.15 3.55
N ASP A 57 -13.65 -27.29 4.54
CA ASP A 57 -14.84 -27.22 5.38
C ASP A 57 -16.07 -26.76 4.58
N ILE A 58 -15.90 -25.81 3.66
CA ILE A 58 -16.95 -25.32 2.76
C ILE A 58 -17.41 -26.43 1.81
N LEU A 59 -16.49 -27.15 1.17
CA LEU A 59 -16.78 -28.21 0.21
C LEU A 59 -17.32 -29.49 0.91
N GLY A 60 -16.86 -29.76 2.13
CA GLY A 60 -17.31 -30.92 2.94
C GLY A 60 -18.73 -30.83 3.47
N GLY A 61 -19.48 -29.76 3.12
CA GLY A 61 -20.85 -29.56 3.60
C GLY A 61 -20.94 -29.06 5.05
N ALA A 62 -19.81 -28.95 5.75
CA ALA A 62 -19.75 -28.43 7.11
C ALA A 62 -20.20 -26.95 7.16
N ALA A 63 -20.04 -26.21 6.05
CA ALA A 63 -20.49 -24.84 5.96
C ALA A 63 -22.01 -24.67 6.09
N ARG A 64 -22.82 -25.61 5.58
CA ARG A 64 -24.28 -25.57 5.78
C ARG A 64 -24.63 -25.64 7.26
N ASN A 65 -23.94 -26.50 8.01
CA ASN A 65 -24.16 -26.68 9.44
C ASN A 65 -23.46 -25.54 10.24
N ALA A 66 -22.28 -25.08 9.80
CA ALA A 66 -21.53 -24.01 10.45
C ALA A 66 -22.28 -22.67 10.44
N PHE A 67 -23.06 -22.37 9.40
CA PHE A 67 -23.93 -21.19 9.36
C PHE A 67 -25.25 -21.42 10.11
N ALA A 68 -25.75 -22.67 10.16
CA ALA A 68 -26.95 -23.03 10.91
C ALA A 68 -26.69 -23.09 12.42
N ASP A 69 -25.51 -23.57 12.84
CA ASP A 69 -25.11 -23.71 14.27
C ASP A 69 -24.48 -22.44 14.87
N GLY A 70 -24.45 -21.34 14.10
CA GLY A 70 -24.17 -19.99 14.61
C GLY A 70 -22.73 -19.66 14.98
N GLY A 71 -21.73 -20.53 14.79
CA GLY A 71 -20.41 -20.24 15.37
C GLY A 71 -19.18 -20.50 14.49
N SER A 72 -19.00 -21.69 13.96
CA SER A 72 -17.70 -22.11 13.39
C SER A 72 -17.36 -21.49 12.03
N GLY A 73 -18.34 -21.25 11.15
CA GLY A 73 -18.12 -20.66 9.83
C GLY A 73 -17.72 -19.19 9.88
N TRP A 74 -18.35 -18.42 10.75
CA TRP A 74 -18.04 -17.00 10.95
C TRP A 74 -16.65 -16.80 11.56
N THR A 75 -16.27 -17.62 12.56
CA THR A 75 -14.94 -17.54 13.17
C THR A 75 -13.85 -17.86 12.18
N THR A 76 -14.02 -18.86 11.32
CA THR A 76 -13.05 -19.24 10.29
C THR A 76 -12.90 -18.14 9.23
N MET A 77 -14.01 -17.54 8.79
CA MET A 77 -13.97 -16.39 7.88
C MET A 77 -13.24 -15.20 8.52
N LEU A 78 -13.55 -14.88 9.76
CA LEU A 78 -12.93 -13.77 10.48
C LEU A 78 -11.42 -13.96 10.62
N VAL A 79 -10.97 -15.17 10.99
CA VAL A 79 -9.54 -15.50 11.07
C VAL A 79 -8.86 -15.31 9.71
N ASN A 80 -9.47 -15.77 8.61
CA ASN A 80 -8.92 -15.56 7.26
C ASN A 80 -8.81 -14.09 6.89
N TYR A 81 -9.83 -13.27 7.18
CA TYR A 81 -9.76 -11.83 6.92
C TYR A 81 -8.68 -11.14 7.75
N LEU A 82 -8.55 -11.49 9.03
CA LEU A 82 -7.50 -10.93 9.88
C LEU A 82 -6.10 -11.30 9.38
N LEU A 83 -5.92 -12.54 8.92
CA LEU A 83 -4.67 -13.00 8.35
C LEU A 83 -4.35 -12.27 7.04
N ALA A 84 -5.33 -12.11 6.14
CA ALA A 84 -5.16 -11.35 4.90
C ALA A 84 -4.79 -9.88 5.17
N ILE A 85 -5.43 -9.24 6.16
CA ILE A 85 -5.09 -7.89 6.60
C ILE A 85 -3.66 -7.84 7.14
N PHE A 86 -3.24 -8.83 7.93
CA PHE A 86 -1.89 -8.91 8.46
C PHE A 86 -0.84 -9.05 7.36
N VAL A 87 -1.04 -9.97 6.40
CA VAL A 87 -0.13 -10.17 5.27
C VAL A 87 -0.08 -8.92 4.38
N PHE A 88 -1.22 -8.27 4.15
CA PHE A 88 -1.27 -7.00 3.42
C PHE A 88 -0.51 -5.87 4.15
N ALA A 89 -0.68 -5.75 5.46
CA ALA A 89 0.06 -4.77 6.27
C ALA A 89 1.57 -5.04 6.23
N TRP A 90 1.98 -6.32 6.29
CA TRP A 90 3.38 -6.73 6.15
C TRP A 90 3.94 -6.39 4.77
N LEU A 91 3.18 -6.62 3.70
CA LEU A 91 3.53 -6.21 2.34
C LEU A 91 3.71 -4.69 2.24
N GLN A 92 2.81 -3.91 2.86
CA GLN A 92 2.90 -2.45 2.87
C GLN A 92 4.16 -1.98 3.61
N LEU A 93 4.46 -2.56 4.77
CA LEU A 93 5.69 -2.30 5.52
C LEU A 93 6.94 -2.61 4.68
N PHE A 94 6.94 -3.75 3.99
CA PHE A 94 8.01 -4.18 3.08
C PHE A 94 8.26 -3.15 1.97
N VAL A 95 7.21 -2.78 1.21
CA VAL A 95 7.35 -1.86 0.06
C VAL A 95 7.77 -0.46 0.52
N LEU A 96 7.19 0.07 1.61
CA LEU A 96 7.57 1.38 2.14
C LEU A 96 9.00 1.41 2.68
N SER A 97 9.45 0.33 3.32
CA SER A 97 10.84 0.20 3.76
C SER A 97 11.81 0.13 2.58
N TYR A 98 11.42 -0.54 1.49
CA TYR A 98 12.18 -0.58 0.25
C TYR A 98 12.29 0.81 -0.37
N LEU A 99 11.17 1.56 -0.50
CA LEU A 99 11.15 2.93 -1.02
C LEU A 99 12.01 3.88 -0.18
N ARG A 100 11.99 3.72 1.15
CA ARG A 100 12.85 4.49 2.05
C ARG A 100 14.32 4.24 1.74
N LEU A 101 14.77 2.99 1.76
CA LEU A 101 16.17 2.64 1.49
C LEU A 101 16.61 3.08 0.09
N TYR A 102 15.74 2.94 -0.90
CA TYR A 102 16.00 3.43 -2.25
C TYR A 102 16.25 4.95 -2.25
N THR A 103 15.37 5.71 -1.59
CA THR A 103 15.46 7.16 -1.53
C THR A 103 16.68 7.62 -0.73
N ASP A 104 16.99 6.98 0.39
CA ASP A 104 18.15 7.30 1.22
C ASP A 104 19.45 7.09 0.43
N LYS A 105 19.62 5.95 -0.26
CA LYS A 105 20.80 5.67 -1.10
C LYS A 105 20.86 6.58 -2.34
N TYR A 106 19.72 6.93 -2.92
CA TYR A 106 19.67 7.88 -4.03
C TYR A 106 20.18 9.27 -3.62
N LEU A 107 19.78 9.78 -2.43
CA LEU A 107 20.23 11.06 -1.91
C LEU A 107 21.73 11.06 -1.52
N GLN A 108 22.23 9.93 -1.04
CA GLN A 108 23.64 9.77 -0.71
C GLN A 108 24.54 9.51 -1.94
N GLN A 109 23.94 9.47 -3.14
CA GLN A 109 24.62 9.14 -4.41
C GLN A 109 25.35 7.79 -4.37
N GLU A 110 24.92 6.88 -3.50
CA GLU A 110 25.44 5.53 -3.39
C GLU A 110 24.90 4.61 -4.49
N GLU A 111 25.60 3.48 -4.70
CA GLU A 111 25.06 2.42 -5.54
C GLU A 111 23.79 1.83 -4.89
N ILE A 112 22.64 1.90 -5.61
CA ILE A 112 21.36 1.40 -5.09
C ILE A 112 21.38 -0.14 -5.16
N LYS A 113 22.05 -0.75 -4.19
CA LYS A 113 21.98 -2.17 -3.89
C LYS A 113 21.33 -2.33 -2.52
N ILE A 114 20.06 -2.70 -2.48
CA ILE A 114 19.34 -2.90 -1.23
C ILE A 114 19.64 -4.30 -0.73
N SER A 115 20.37 -4.37 0.40
CA SER A 115 20.66 -5.64 1.04
C SER A 115 19.42 -6.18 1.77
N PHE A 116 19.26 -7.50 1.76
CA PHE A 116 18.21 -8.19 2.51
C PHE A 116 18.24 -7.85 4.01
N LEU A 117 19.44 -7.83 4.61
CA LEU A 117 19.60 -7.52 6.04
C LEU A 117 19.27 -6.06 6.38
N GLU A 118 19.64 -5.11 5.51
CA GLU A 118 19.27 -3.71 5.68
C GLU A 118 17.74 -3.53 5.66
N LEU A 119 17.09 -4.20 4.71
CA LEU A 119 15.65 -4.16 4.59
C LEU A 119 14.94 -4.74 5.82
N LEU A 120 15.36 -5.91 6.29
CA LEU A 120 14.85 -6.52 7.52
C LEU A 120 15.07 -5.63 8.75
N LYS A 121 16.23 -4.97 8.84
CA LYS A 121 16.53 -4.05 9.95
C LYS A 121 15.58 -2.86 9.98
N VAL A 122 15.30 -2.25 8.81
CA VAL A 122 14.35 -1.12 8.71
C VAL A 122 12.93 -1.59 9.03
N MET A 123 12.51 -2.73 8.49
CA MET A 123 11.21 -3.32 8.77
C MET A 123 11.05 -3.64 10.26
N GLY A 124 12.01 -4.33 10.86
CA GLY A 124 11.96 -4.74 12.27
C GLY A 124 11.90 -3.54 13.22
N ARG A 125 12.70 -2.49 12.95
CA ARG A 125 12.68 -1.27 13.77
C ARG A 125 11.32 -0.58 13.79
N ASN A 126 10.63 -0.58 12.67
CA ASN A 126 9.40 0.18 12.49
C ASN A 126 8.12 -0.68 12.63
N SER A 127 8.24 -2.02 12.68
CA SER A 127 7.09 -2.93 12.64
C SER A 127 6.10 -2.68 13.77
N GLY A 128 6.56 -2.55 15.01
CA GLY A 128 5.68 -2.33 16.15
C GLY A 128 4.81 -1.09 16.01
N LEU A 129 5.43 0.07 15.72
CA LEU A 129 4.69 1.31 15.51
C LEU A 129 3.80 1.28 14.27
N PHE A 130 4.23 0.57 13.22
CA PHE A 130 3.45 0.41 12.00
C PHE A 130 2.16 -0.38 12.23
N PHE A 131 2.21 -1.49 12.97
CA PHE A 131 1.01 -2.26 13.31
C PHE A 131 0.09 -1.48 14.23
N VAL A 132 0.61 -0.75 15.22
CA VAL A 132 -0.20 0.15 16.06
C VAL A 132 -0.88 1.22 15.20
N LEU A 133 -0.15 1.84 14.26
CA LEU A 133 -0.71 2.81 13.30
C LEU A 133 -1.83 2.17 12.48
N GLY A 134 -1.64 0.94 12.00
CA GLY A 134 -2.64 0.20 11.24
C GLY A 134 -3.93 -0.05 12.04
N ILE A 135 -3.81 -0.45 13.32
CA ILE A 135 -4.97 -0.64 14.21
C ILE A 135 -5.72 0.67 14.43
N VAL A 136 -4.99 1.75 14.73
CA VAL A 136 -5.59 3.07 14.93
C VAL A 136 -6.25 3.58 13.65
N TYR A 137 -5.61 3.41 12.50
CA TYR A 137 -6.18 3.74 11.19
C TYR A 137 -7.48 2.97 10.94
N LEU A 138 -7.46 1.64 11.12
CA LEU A 138 -8.63 0.78 10.95
C LEU A 138 -9.78 1.21 11.87
N PHE A 139 -9.47 1.52 13.13
CA PHE A 139 -10.47 2.00 14.09
C PHE A 139 -11.14 3.30 13.60
N TYR A 140 -10.38 4.29 13.14
CA TYR A 140 -10.95 5.53 12.62
C TYR A 140 -11.80 5.32 11.36
N VAL A 141 -11.36 4.47 10.44
CA VAL A 141 -12.10 4.16 9.21
C VAL A 141 -13.41 3.44 9.54
N VAL A 142 -13.36 2.41 10.40
CA VAL A 142 -14.56 1.67 10.82
C VAL A 142 -15.54 2.58 11.54
N MET A 143 -15.09 3.39 12.49
CA MET A 143 -15.94 4.37 13.17
C MET A 143 -16.57 5.37 12.21
N GLY A 144 -15.79 5.85 11.24
CA GLY A 144 -16.30 6.72 10.18
C GLY A 144 -17.37 6.03 9.33
N CYS A 145 -17.18 4.77 8.96
CA CYS A 145 -18.15 3.99 8.18
C CYS A 145 -19.42 3.64 8.96
N VAL A 146 -19.31 3.41 10.27
CA VAL A 146 -20.47 3.12 11.16
C VAL A 146 -21.39 4.34 11.25
N ILE A 147 -20.83 5.56 11.29
CA ILE A 147 -21.62 6.79 11.31
C ILE A 147 -22.30 7.01 9.95
N PHE A 148 -21.49 7.00 8.90
CA PHE A 148 -21.88 7.03 7.48
C PHE A 148 -20.73 6.58 6.61
N ILE A 149 -21.00 5.93 5.48
CA ILE A 149 -19.96 5.46 4.53
C ILE A 149 -19.06 6.61 4.06
N LEU A 150 -19.63 7.79 3.79
CA LEU A 150 -18.88 8.95 3.28
C LEU A 150 -17.81 9.48 4.25
N PRO A 151 -18.06 9.67 5.57
CA PRO A 151 -16.99 10.01 6.52
C PRO A 151 -15.87 8.96 6.60
N GLY A 152 -16.20 7.67 6.49
CA GLY A 152 -15.20 6.59 6.46
C GLY A 152 -14.26 6.71 5.25
N ILE A 153 -14.80 6.94 4.06
CA ILE A 153 -14.01 7.20 2.85
C ILE A 153 -13.18 8.47 3.01
N TYR A 154 -13.75 9.54 3.55
CA TYR A 154 -13.05 10.79 3.77
C TYR A 154 -11.82 10.61 4.68
N ILE A 155 -12.00 9.93 5.80
CA ILE A 155 -10.94 9.62 6.77
C ILE A 155 -9.86 8.71 6.15
N SER A 156 -10.27 7.69 5.37
CA SER A 156 -9.33 6.77 4.73
C SER A 156 -8.38 7.49 3.78
N VAL A 157 -8.87 8.46 3.01
CA VAL A 157 -8.06 9.28 2.10
C VAL A 157 -7.12 10.22 2.86
N ILE A 158 -7.62 10.87 3.92
CA ILE A 158 -6.81 11.80 4.73
C ILE A 158 -5.62 11.10 5.36
N PHE A 159 -5.79 9.88 5.84
CA PHE A 159 -4.74 9.17 6.57
C PHE A 159 -3.93 8.19 5.73
N ILE A 160 -4.14 8.14 4.40
CA ILE A 160 -3.44 7.19 3.53
C ILE A 160 -1.91 7.34 3.56
N PHE A 161 -1.42 8.57 3.72
CA PHE A 161 0.02 8.86 3.76
C PHE A 161 0.63 8.71 5.16
N SER A 162 -0.17 8.38 6.20
CA SER A 162 0.35 8.23 7.56
C SER A 162 1.42 7.15 7.67
N SER A 163 1.25 6.04 6.97
CA SER A 163 2.25 4.97 6.88
C SER A 163 3.54 5.42 6.18
N CYS A 164 3.42 6.26 5.14
CA CYS A 164 4.58 6.86 4.46
C CYS A 164 5.36 7.80 5.40
N PHE A 165 4.65 8.66 6.15
CA PHE A 165 5.30 9.55 7.13
C PHE A 165 5.99 8.77 8.24
N LEU A 166 5.38 7.70 8.74
CA LEU A 166 5.94 6.87 9.80
C LEU A 166 7.22 6.16 9.33
N ILE A 167 7.16 5.51 8.16
CA ILE A 167 8.27 4.66 7.67
C ILE A 167 9.34 5.49 6.97
N ILE A 168 8.98 6.41 6.07
CA ILE A 168 9.94 7.13 5.21
C ILE A 168 10.54 8.34 5.95
N ARG A 169 9.73 9.05 6.76
CA ARG A 169 10.16 10.26 7.46
C ARG A 169 10.38 10.08 8.96
N ASP A 170 10.35 8.84 9.47
CA ASP A 170 10.54 8.51 10.91
C ASP A 170 9.67 9.35 11.85
N ARG A 171 8.43 9.69 11.46
CA ARG A 171 7.53 10.46 12.29
C ARG A 171 6.91 9.59 13.40
N LYS A 172 6.67 10.18 14.57
CA LYS A 172 5.91 9.53 15.64
C LYS A 172 4.46 9.33 15.21
N LEU A 173 3.76 8.37 15.82
CA LEU A 173 2.42 7.92 15.46
C LEU A 173 1.43 9.08 15.19
N PHE A 174 1.16 9.90 16.20
CA PHE A 174 0.20 11.02 16.07
C PHE A 174 0.69 12.12 15.12
N SER A 175 2.00 12.36 15.05
CA SER A 175 2.59 13.29 14.10
C SER A 175 2.45 12.78 12.67
N ALA A 176 2.50 11.47 12.43
CA ALA A 176 2.28 10.87 11.11
C ALA A 176 0.84 11.10 10.62
N PHE A 177 -0.16 10.91 11.49
CA PHE A 177 -1.57 11.22 11.16
C PHE A 177 -1.78 12.71 10.88
N ALA A 178 -1.26 13.58 11.75
CA ALA A 178 -1.37 15.03 11.57
C ALA A 178 -0.71 15.50 10.27
N SER A 179 0.50 15.00 9.98
CA SER A 179 1.22 15.32 8.74
C SER A 179 0.50 14.80 7.49
N SER A 180 -0.14 13.63 7.57
CA SER A 180 -0.93 13.06 6.48
C SER A 180 -2.17 13.93 6.19
N ALA A 181 -2.90 14.32 7.23
CA ALA A 181 -4.06 15.20 7.12
C ALA A 181 -3.68 16.55 6.49
N ASP A 182 -2.56 17.13 6.93
CA ASP A 182 -2.05 18.38 6.41
C ASP A 182 -1.55 18.28 4.95
N LEU A 183 -1.00 17.13 4.53
CA LEU A 183 -0.62 16.88 3.14
C LEU A 183 -1.83 16.73 2.21
N CYS A 184 -2.95 16.19 2.71
CA CYS A 184 -4.20 16.02 1.96
C CYS A 184 -5.04 17.31 1.93
N ARG A 185 -4.77 18.27 2.82
CA ARG A 185 -5.57 19.50 2.97
C ARG A 185 -5.63 20.29 1.67
N GLY A 186 -6.84 20.68 1.26
CA GLY A 186 -7.10 21.42 0.03
C GLY A 186 -6.95 20.64 -1.27
N GLN A 187 -6.55 19.35 -1.21
CA GLN A 187 -6.36 18.50 -2.40
C GLN A 187 -6.93 17.10 -2.23
N TRP A 188 -7.95 16.97 -1.40
CA TRP A 188 -8.58 15.70 -1.08
C TRP A 188 -9.14 15.00 -2.33
N TRP A 189 -9.90 15.69 -3.17
CA TRP A 189 -10.49 15.15 -4.39
C TRP A 189 -9.44 14.62 -5.38
N ASN A 190 -8.34 15.33 -5.50
CA ASN A 190 -7.25 14.91 -6.38
C ASN A 190 -6.54 13.66 -5.82
N THR A 191 -6.38 13.56 -4.50
CA THR A 191 -5.81 12.37 -3.84
C THR A 191 -6.76 11.19 -3.94
N PHE A 192 -8.04 11.39 -3.69
CA PHE A 192 -9.09 10.38 -3.85
C PHE A 192 -9.13 9.83 -5.29
N GLY A 193 -9.17 10.73 -6.30
CA GLY A 193 -9.16 10.33 -7.71
C GLY A 193 -7.95 9.50 -8.10
N TYR A 194 -6.76 9.84 -7.57
CA TYR A 194 -5.56 9.05 -7.80
C TYR A 194 -5.65 7.65 -7.20
N ILE A 195 -6.07 7.55 -5.94
CA ILE A 195 -6.26 6.28 -5.24
C ILE A 195 -7.27 5.41 -5.99
N LEU A 196 -8.40 6.01 -6.39
CA LEU A 196 -9.45 5.32 -7.13
C LEU A 196 -8.92 4.76 -8.46
N LEU A 197 -8.20 5.59 -9.24
CA LEU A 197 -7.64 5.16 -10.51
C LEU A 197 -6.57 4.07 -10.35
N CYS A 198 -5.64 4.25 -9.40
CA CYS A 198 -4.64 3.22 -9.10
C CYS A 198 -5.30 1.91 -8.65
N SER A 199 -6.31 1.97 -7.78
CA SER A 199 -7.01 0.77 -7.32
C SER A 199 -7.76 0.07 -8.44
N LEU A 200 -8.38 0.83 -9.36
CA LEU A 200 -9.04 0.29 -10.55
C LEU A 200 -8.05 -0.45 -11.47
N ILE A 201 -6.93 0.19 -11.79
CA ILE A 201 -5.89 -0.41 -12.65
C ILE A 201 -5.36 -1.69 -12.00
N VAL A 202 -5.00 -1.64 -10.72
CA VAL A 202 -4.45 -2.78 -9.98
C VAL A 202 -5.48 -3.91 -9.87
N SER A 203 -6.75 -3.59 -9.64
CA SER A 203 -7.83 -4.57 -9.59
C SER A 203 -8.04 -5.24 -10.94
N MET A 204 -8.10 -4.47 -12.03
CA MET A 204 -8.25 -5.03 -13.39
C MET A 204 -7.09 -5.97 -13.74
N LEU A 205 -5.85 -5.57 -13.46
CA LEU A 205 -4.68 -6.41 -13.68
C LEU A 205 -4.69 -7.65 -12.75
N GLY A 206 -5.16 -7.48 -11.51
CA GLY A 206 -5.29 -8.56 -10.55
C GLY A 206 -6.33 -9.60 -10.93
N TYR A 207 -7.41 -9.21 -11.61
CA TYR A 207 -8.42 -10.15 -12.09
C TYR A 207 -7.90 -11.15 -13.12
N VAL A 208 -6.85 -10.80 -13.88
CA VAL A 208 -6.22 -11.73 -14.83
C VAL A 208 -5.73 -13.01 -14.14
N PHE A 209 -5.22 -12.89 -12.91
CA PHE A 209 -4.76 -14.04 -12.11
C PHE A 209 -5.91 -14.89 -11.56
N ASN A 210 -7.14 -14.38 -11.56
CA ASN A 210 -8.33 -15.10 -11.13
C ASN A 210 -9.10 -15.74 -12.31
N LEU A 211 -8.70 -15.52 -13.57
CA LEU A 211 -9.34 -16.14 -14.73
C LEU A 211 -9.34 -17.67 -14.66
N PRO A 212 -8.27 -18.37 -14.23
CA PRO A 212 -8.31 -19.80 -14.07
C PRO A 212 -9.37 -20.29 -13.07
N TYR A 213 -9.61 -19.51 -12.01
CA TYR A 213 -10.66 -19.80 -11.02
C TYR A 213 -12.06 -19.74 -11.65
N LEU A 214 -12.31 -18.71 -12.48
CA LEU A 214 -13.54 -18.60 -13.25
C LEU A 214 -13.73 -19.77 -14.23
N GLY A 215 -12.64 -20.22 -14.87
CA GLY A 215 -12.64 -21.38 -15.79
C GLY A 215 -13.12 -22.66 -15.10
N ILE A 216 -12.58 -22.98 -13.93
CA ILE A 216 -12.97 -24.17 -13.16
C ILE A 216 -14.44 -24.10 -12.72
N PHE A 217 -14.92 -22.92 -12.29
CA PHE A 217 -16.34 -22.76 -11.94
C PHE A 217 -17.26 -22.91 -13.14
N LEU A 218 -16.87 -22.39 -14.30
CA LEU A 218 -17.64 -22.52 -15.51
C LEU A 218 -17.72 -23.98 -15.98
N GLU A 219 -16.60 -24.72 -15.92
CA GLU A 219 -16.56 -26.16 -16.23
C GLU A 219 -17.46 -26.96 -15.27
N ALA A 220 -17.36 -26.70 -13.96
CA ALA A 220 -18.21 -27.33 -12.96
C ALA A 220 -19.69 -27.05 -13.20
N TYR A 221 -20.05 -25.83 -13.59
CA TYR A 221 -21.44 -25.47 -13.94
C TYR A 221 -21.94 -26.19 -15.20
N LEU A 222 -21.11 -26.28 -16.24
CA LEU A 222 -21.50 -26.89 -17.52
C LEU A 222 -21.54 -28.42 -17.46
N THR A 223 -20.64 -29.06 -16.72
CA THR A 223 -20.51 -30.52 -16.64
C THR A 223 -21.27 -31.13 -15.47
N GLY A 224 -21.67 -30.33 -14.48
CA GLY A 224 -22.23 -30.81 -13.21
C GLY A 224 -21.20 -31.47 -12.28
N ASN A 225 -19.93 -31.53 -12.67
CA ASN A 225 -18.86 -32.11 -11.88
C ASN A 225 -18.38 -31.11 -10.84
N GLN A 226 -18.22 -31.56 -9.60
CA GLN A 226 -17.63 -30.70 -8.60
C GLN A 226 -16.09 -30.68 -8.75
N PRO A 227 -15.46 -29.46 -8.74
CA PRO A 227 -14.01 -29.35 -8.86
C PRO A 227 -13.31 -29.99 -7.66
N GLY A 228 -12.17 -30.61 -7.92
CA GLY A 228 -11.35 -31.23 -6.88
C GLY A 228 -10.76 -30.18 -5.92
N LEU A 229 -10.57 -30.58 -4.66
CA LEU A 229 -9.97 -29.69 -3.64
C LEU A 229 -8.58 -29.20 -4.07
N PHE A 230 -7.79 -30.05 -4.70
CA PHE A 230 -6.45 -29.72 -5.18
C PHE A 230 -6.49 -28.64 -6.27
N GLU A 231 -7.38 -28.78 -7.24
CA GLU A 231 -7.56 -27.82 -8.35
C GLU A 231 -7.95 -26.45 -7.82
N LEU A 232 -8.95 -26.41 -6.93
CA LEU A 232 -9.40 -25.16 -6.30
C LEU A 232 -8.31 -24.50 -5.47
N THR A 233 -7.54 -25.29 -4.70
CA THR A 233 -6.44 -24.75 -3.89
C THR A 233 -5.33 -24.17 -4.77
N LEU A 234 -4.97 -24.87 -5.85
CA LEU A 234 -3.92 -24.42 -6.76
C LEU A 234 -4.30 -23.11 -7.43
N VAL A 235 -5.52 -23.02 -7.95
CA VAL A 235 -6.00 -21.83 -8.66
C VAL A 235 -6.19 -20.65 -7.70
N ASN A 236 -6.72 -20.89 -6.49
CA ASN A 236 -6.80 -19.88 -5.46
C ASN A 236 -5.41 -19.35 -5.06
N SER A 237 -4.40 -20.21 -5.04
CA SER A 237 -3.01 -19.83 -4.76
C SER A 237 -2.46 -18.89 -5.81
N VAL A 238 -2.67 -19.18 -7.09
CA VAL A 238 -2.26 -18.32 -8.21
C VAL A 238 -2.94 -16.95 -8.11
N GLY A 239 -4.25 -16.92 -7.87
CA GLY A 239 -5.02 -15.68 -7.70
C GLY A 239 -4.53 -14.85 -6.51
N THR A 240 -4.24 -15.49 -5.39
CA THR A 240 -3.78 -14.81 -4.18
C THR A 240 -2.38 -14.23 -4.34
N ILE A 241 -1.43 -14.99 -4.88
CA ILE A 241 -0.06 -14.49 -5.16
C ILE A 241 -0.13 -13.34 -6.17
N GLY A 242 -0.90 -13.49 -7.25
CA GLY A 242 -1.09 -12.45 -8.26
C GLY A 242 -1.64 -11.15 -7.67
N ARG A 243 -2.63 -11.25 -6.79
CA ARG A 243 -3.21 -10.11 -6.08
C ARG A 243 -2.17 -9.37 -5.22
N TYR A 244 -1.32 -10.09 -4.46
CA TYR A 244 -0.26 -9.46 -3.67
C TYR A 244 0.80 -8.81 -4.55
N LEU A 245 1.17 -9.41 -5.68
CA LEU A 245 2.08 -8.80 -6.65
C LEU A 245 1.52 -7.49 -7.23
N MET A 246 0.23 -7.47 -7.57
CA MET A 246 -0.42 -6.25 -8.05
C MET A 246 -0.55 -5.18 -6.94
N ASN A 247 -0.73 -5.58 -5.69
CA ASN A 247 -0.73 -4.64 -4.57
C ASN A 247 0.63 -3.94 -4.35
N ILE A 248 1.76 -4.53 -4.77
CA ILE A 248 3.05 -3.83 -4.80
C ILE A 248 2.94 -2.58 -5.69
N VAL A 249 2.32 -2.70 -6.86
CA VAL A 249 2.12 -1.58 -7.80
C VAL A 249 1.32 -0.46 -7.12
N PHE A 250 0.24 -0.82 -6.43
CA PHE A 250 -0.58 0.13 -5.69
C PHE A 250 0.22 0.88 -4.62
N ILE A 251 0.95 0.15 -3.78
CA ILE A 251 1.71 0.74 -2.67
C ILE A 251 2.85 1.63 -3.19
N VAL A 252 3.55 1.21 -4.25
CA VAL A 252 4.56 2.05 -4.92
C VAL A 252 3.92 3.31 -5.47
N GLY A 253 2.74 3.21 -6.11
CA GLY A 253 2.00 4.37 -6.62
C GLY A 253 1.66 5.38 -5.51
N ILE A 254 1.19 4.89 -4.35
CA ILE A 254 0.95 5.75 -3.18
C ILE A 254 2.25 6.40 -2.70
N GLY A 255 3.37 5.67 -2.70
CA GLY A 255 4.68 6.20 -2.34
C GLY A 255 5.17 7.30 -3.31
N VAL A 256 5.05 7.09 -4.62
CA VAL A 256 5.39 8.10 -5.65
C VAL A 256 4.53 9.34 -5.47
N ARG A 257 3.23 9.16 -5.25
CA ARG A 257 2.29 10.24 -4.96
C ARG A 257 2.68 11.02 -3.70
N PHE A 258 3.05 10.30 -2.63
CA PHE A 258 3.51 10.90 -1.38
C PHE A 258 4.73 11.81 -1.62
N PHE A 259 5.76 11.34 -2.32
CA PHE A 259 6.95 12.13 -2.62
C PHE A 259 6.62 13.36 -3.46
N SER A 260 5.83 13.21 -4.52
CA SER A 260 5.43 14.33 -5.38
C SER A 260 4.66 15.42 -4.62
N ARG A 261 3.78 15.01 -3.69
CA ARG A 261 3.01 15.94 -2.85
C ARG A 261 3.87 16.63 -1.80
N LEU A 262 4.77 15.89 -1.18
CA LEU A 262 5.68 16.41 -0.19
C LEU A 262 6.58 17.49 -0.79
N GLU A 263 7.16 17.24 -1.95
CA GLU A 263 8.02 18.16 -2.69
C GLU A 263 7.27 19.43 -3.08
N ARG A 264 6.02 19.32 -3.53
CA ARG A 264 5.18 20.50 -3.79
C ARG A 264 4.97 21.37 -2.57
N LYS A 265 4.80 20.75 -1.41
CA LYS A 265 4.55 21.46 -0.16
C LYS A 265 5.81 22.13 0.36
N GLU A 266 6.93 21.42 0.39
CA GLU A 266 8.24 21.93 0.83
C GLU A 266 8.68 23.12 -0.05
N HIS A 267 8.50 23.03 -1.36
CA HIS A 267 8.82 24.12 -2.27
C HIS A 267 7.93 25.38 -2.04
N ARG A 268 6.62 25.21 -1.84
CA ARG A 268 5.76 26.37 -1.51
C ARG A 268 6.21 27.06 -0.25
N THR A 269 6.50 26.28 0.80
CA THR A 269 6.99 26.82 2.07
C THR A 269 8.31 27.58 1.91
N LEU A 270 9.22 27.11 1.04
CA LEU A 270 10.47 27.83 0.74
C LEU A 270 10.21 29.13 -0.01
N LEU A 271 9.34 29.13 -1.01
CA LEU A 271 8.97 30.35 -1.75
C LEU A 271 8.30 31.38 -0.86
N ASP A 272 7.40 30.94 0.05
CA ASP A 272 6.76 31.83 1.01
C ASP A 272 7.77 32.47 1.98
N LYS A 273 8.76 31.72 2.47
CA LYS A 273 9.84 32.24 3.31
C LYS A 273 10.74 33.23 2.55
N ILE A 274 11.11 32.94 1.32
CA ILE A 274 11.90 33.86 0.46
C ILE A 274 11.11 35.15 0.22
N GLY A 275 9.80 35.06 -0.03
CA GLY A 275 8.94 36.22 -0.19
C GLY A 275 8.85 37.10 1.07
N GLN A 276 8.82 36.51 2.28
CA GLN A 276 8.83 37.25 3.55
C GLN A 276 10.14 38.00 3.78
N ILE A 277 11.30 37.34 3.57
CA ILE A 277 12.62 37.98 3.67
C ILE A 277 12.73 39.17 2.72
N GLY A 278 12.28 39.03 1.45
CA GLY A 278 12.32 40.10 0.48
C GLY A 278 11.36 41.29 0.80
N THR A 279 10.31 41.07 1.60
CA THR A 279 9.44 42.15 2.09
C THR A 279 10.00 42.83 3.33
N GLU A 280 10.66 42.08 4.23
CA GLU A 280 11.35 42.65 5.39
C GLU A 280 12.52 43.60 4.99
N GLU A 281 13.36 43.17 4.02
CA GLU A 281 14.43 44.00 3.47
C GLU A 281 13.91 45.27 2.80
N ARG A 282 12.72 45.23 2.16
CA ARG A 282 12.10 46.46 1.57
C ARG A 282 11.55 47.39 2.60
N THR A 283 11.04 46.91 3.73
CA THR A 283 10.55 47.77 4.82
C THR A 283 11.70 48.44 5.57
N GLU A 284 12.80 47.73 5.84
CA GLU A 284 13.99 48.32 6.48
C GLU A 284 14.70 49.33 5.58
N SER A 285 14.78 49.10 4.27
CA SER A 285 15.39 50.07 3.34
C SER A 285 14.51 51.27 3.00
N GLY A 286 13.24 51.28 3.41
CA GLY A 286 12.31 52.39 3.23
C GLY A 286 12.22 53.35 4.42
N GLU A 287 12.71 52.99 5.59
CA GLU A 287 12.71 53.86 6.78
C GLU A 287 13.96 54.74 6.91
N ASP A 288 15.04 54.46 6.19
CA ASP A 288 16.27 55.26 6.22
C ASP A 288 16.29 56.42 5.19
N GLY A 289 15.15 56.72 4.57
CA GLY A 289 15.00 57.67 3.47
C GLY A 289 14.12 58.91 3.75
N VAL A 290 13.90 59.31 5.04
CA VAL A 290 13.18 60.56 5.34
C VAL A 290 14.02 61.47 6.20
#